data_4808a6425b209379d6520223b98a1efb
#
_entry.id   4808a6425b209379d6520223b98a1efb
#
_cell.length_a   1.000
_cell.length_b   1.000
_cell.length_c   1.000
_cell.angle_alpha   90.00
_cell.angle_beta   90.00
_cell.angle_gamma   90.00
#
_symmetry.space_group_name_H-M   'P 1'
#
loop_
_entity.id
_entity.type
_entity.pdbx_description
1 polymer ?
#
loop_
_entity_poly.entity_id
_entity_poly.type
_entity_poly.pdbx_seq_one_letter_code
_entity_poly.pdbx_strand_id
1 'polypeptide(L)'
;MRVTNAVWHFPLTLPRNAFTSREVPRAGDIWRLCQDAATLASISSGWPPSRFRAEKVAFIVYKMTVLHEAETPYGVALDTQTWVSRFRRRTLSTREVRVRTGEKRVASATQEWVHVDGDTLKPTQGSLETEAAFAETDVEPSVKMPSFEELPGAEDEFAFDMWQTWSDPLAHANHPAYIDWCDEATSRHMLAAGLDPVQLRPVAEQVAFRSSVLPGERVTVRTKRLGVIGTDAVVLKHHLETDRGPAADATSVRALAEGRGEALIAAWG
;
A
#
# COMPACT_ATOMS: atom_id res chain seq x y z
N MET A 1 -23.02 -24.98 6.00
CA MET A 1 -22.40 -25.11 4.66
C MET A 1 -21.01 -24.47 4.79
N ARG A 2 -19.94 -25.27 4.84
CA ARG A 2 -18.58 -24.74 4.87
C ARG A 2 -18.28 -24.17 3.48
N VAL A 3 -18.10 -22.86 3.37
CA VAL A 3 -17.52 -22.23 2.17
C VAL A 3 -16.05 -22.60 2.19
N THR A 4 -15.68 -23.59 1.41
CA THR A 4 -14.29 -24.00 1.24
C THR A 4 -13.67 -23.12 0.17
N ASN A 5 -12.59 -22.42 0.55
CA ASN A 5 -11.57 -21.83 -0.32
C ASN A 5 -12.08 -20.73 -1.26
N ALA A 6 -12.37 -19.53 -0.72
CA ALA A 6 -12.68 -18.40 -1.56
C ALA A 6 -11.38 -17.66 -1.97
N VAL A 7 -10.82 -18.05 -3.11
CA VAL A 7 -9.92 -17.21 -3.89
C VAL A 7 -10.77 -16.45 -4.90
N TRP A 8 -10.72 -15.12 -4.84
CA TRP A 8 -11.45 -14.26 -5.75
C TRP A 8 -10.55 -13.78 -6.87
N HIS A 9 -11.09 -13.73 -8.08
CA HIS A 9 -10.40 -13.25 -9.29
C HIS A 9 -11.18 -12.10 -9.88
N PHE A 10 -10.51 -10.99 -10.13
CA PHE A 10 -11.09 -9.80 -10.74
C PHE A 10 -10.20 -9.32 -11.89
N PRO A 11 -10.74 -9.21 -13.10
CA PRO A 11 -10.07 -8.53 -14.20
C PRO A 11 -10.18 -7.01 -13.94
N LEU A 12 -9.11 -6.39 -13.45
CA LEU A 12 -9.06 -4.97 -13.16
C LEU A 12 -8.20 -4.24 -14.20
N THR A 13 -8.46 -2.96 -14.40
CA THR A 13 -7.66 -2.07 -15.24
C THR A 13 -7.33 -0.81 -14.48
N LEU A 14 -6.11 -0.31 -14.65
CA LEU A 14 -5.73 0.97 -14.10
C LEU A 14 -6.20 2.12 -15.00
N PRO A 15 -6.74 3.21 -14.44
CA PRO A 15 -7.15 4.38 -15.23
C PRO A 15 -5.92 5.10 -15.81
N ARG A 16 -6.10 5.87 -16.89
CA ARG A 16 -4.99 6.56 -17.58
C ARG A 16 -4.14 7.44 -16.66
N ASN A 17 -4.77 8.10 -15.69
CA ASN A 17 -4.08 8.96 -14.73
C ASN A 17 -3.24 8.20 -13.68
N ALA A 18 -3.30 6.87 -13.65
CA ALA A 18 -2.45 6.04 -12.79
C ALA A 18 -1.00 5.89 -13.33
N PHE A 19 -0.76 6.33 -14.56
CA PHE A 19 0.51 6.10 -15.24
C PHE A 19 1.43 7.33 -15.22
N THR A 20 2.73 7.05 -15.10
CA THR A 20 3.79 8.06 -15.26
C THR A 20 3.99 8.39 -16.73
N SER A 21 4.86 9.36 -17.05
CA SER A 21 5.28 9.65 -18.44
C SER A 21 6.09 8.52 -19.09
N ARG A 22 6.57 7.53 -18.30
CA ARG A 22 7.17 6.28 -18.83
C ARG A 22 6.12 5.23 -19.22
N GLU A 23 4.81 5.56 -19.16
CA GLU A 23 3.70 4.63 -19.43
C GLU A 23 3.66 3.43 -18.45
N VAL A 24 4.13 3.59 -17.22
CA VAL A 24 4.10 2.57 -16.17
C VAL A 24 3.31 3.07 -14.95
N PRO A 25 2.61 2.18 -14.20
CA PRO A 25 1.83 2.57 -13.04
C PRO A 25 2.70 3.16 -11.92
N ARG A 26 2.16 4.15 -11.20
CA ARG A 26 2.75 4.60 -9.94
C ARG A 26 2.54 3.56 -8.84
N ALA A 27 3.40 3.57 -7.85
CA ALA A 27 3.28 2.68 -6.69
C ALA A 27 1.92 2.81 -5.99
N GLY A 28 1.50 4.03 -5.68
CA GLY A 28 0.20 4.29 -5.02
C GLY A 28 -1.00 3.78 -5.81
N ASP A 29 -0.92 3.73 -7.15
CA ASP A 29 -2.02 3.21 -7.97
C ASP A 29 -2.07 1.67 -7.97
N ILE A 30 -0.94 0.98 -7.82
CA ILE A 30 -0.91 -0.47 -7.53
C ILE A 30 -1.51 -0.74 -6.14
N TRP A 31 -1.26 0.12 -5.15
CA TRP A 31 -1.90 0.03 -3.83
C TRP A 31 -3.42 0.18 -3.92
N ARG A 32 -3.93 1.14 -4.74
CA ARG A 32 -5.36 1.32 -5.02
C ARG A 32 -5.98 0.09 -5.67
N LEU A 33 -5.28 -0.51 -6.63
CA LEU A 33 -5.72 -1.76 -7.27
C LEU A 33 -5.87 -2.90 -6.24
N CYS A 34 -4.92 -3.02 -5.30
CA CYS A 34 -5.00 -4.00 -4.22
C CYS A 34 -6.16 -3.72 -3.25
N GLN A 35 -6.46 -2.44 -2.98
CA GLN A 35 -7.61 -2.02 -2.18
C GLN A 35 -8.93 -2.39 -2.88
N ASP A 36 -9.03 -2.13 -4.18
CA ASP A 36 -10.22 -2.44 -4.96
C ASP A 36 -10.49 -3.95 -4.99
N ALA A 37 -9.45 -4.77 -5.17
CA ALA A 37 -9.57 -6.23 -5.10
C ALA A 37 -10.12 -6.70 -3.74
N ALA A 38 -9.64 -6.14 -2.63
CA ALA A 38 -10.12 -6.46 -1.29
C ALA A 38 -11.59 -6.04 -1.09
N THR A 39 -11.97 -4.86 -1.58
CA THR A 39 -13.35 -4.35 -1.52
C THR A 39 -14.30 -5.21 -2.35
N LEU A 40 -13.93 -5.56 -3.58
CA LEU A 40 -14.73 -6.42 -4.46
C LEU A 40 -14.90 -7.82 -3.87
N ALA A 41 -13.85 -8.38 -3.27
CA ALA A 41 -13.94 -9.66 -2.57
C ALA A 41 -14.91 -9.60 -1.38
N SER A 42 -14.90 -8.51 -0.61
CA SER A 42 -15.86 -8.30 0.48
C SER A 42 -17.28 -8.21 -0.03
N ILE A 43 -17.54 -7.47 -1.11
CA ILE A 43 -18.86 -7.40 -1.77
C ILE A 43 -19.30 -8.79 -2.20
N SER A 44 -18.43 -9.56 -2.87
CA SER A 44 -18.70 -10.90 -3.35
C SER A 44 -18.94 -11.91 -2.21
N SER A 45 -18.39 -11.63 -1.02
CA SER A 45 -18.64 -12.41 0.20
C SER A 45 -19.90 -11.99 0.95
N GLY A 46 -20.76 -11.11 0.38
CA GLY A 46 -21.99 -10.63 1.00
C GLY A 46 -21.78 -9.48 2.01
N TRP A 47 -20.60 -8.85 2.01
CA TRP A 47 -20.24 -7.72 2.86
C TRP A 47 -19.92 -6.45 2.04
N PRO A 48 -20.93 -5.85 1.36
CA PRO A 48 -20.75 -4.58 0.68
C PRO A 48 -20.58 -3.43 1.71
N PRO A 49 -20.03 -2.27 1.29
CA PRO A 49 -19.86 -1.08 2.17
C PRO A 49 -21.16 -0.62 2.86
N SER A 50 -22.33 -0.83 2.24
CA SER A 50 -23.63 -0.53 2.84
C SER A 50 -23.92 -1.41 4.06
N ARG A 51 -23.55 -2.69 4.02
CA ARG A 51 -23.74 -3.62 5.13
C ARG A 51 -22.81 -3.27 6.29
N PHE A 52 -21.53 -2.98 6.02
CA PHE A 52 -20.60 -2.52 7.06
C PHE A 52 -21.14 -1.30 7.80
N ARG A 53 -21.69 -0.32 7.08
CA ARG A 53 -22.33 0.87 7.69
C ARG A 53 -23.57 0.52 8.51
N ALA A 54 -24.44 -0.35 7.99
CA ALA A 54 -25.67 -0.76 8.69
C ALA A 54 -25.37 -1.50 9.99
N GLU A 55 -24.33 -2.33 10.01
CA GLU A 55 -23.91 -3.08 11.19
C GLU A 55 -22.94 -2.28 12.08
N LYS A 56 -22.62 -1.01 11.71
CA LYS A 56 -21.69 -0.13 12.43
C LYS A 56 -20.34 -0.78 12.71
N VAL A 57 -19.77 -1.43 11.72
CA VAL A 57 -18.45 -2.06 11.79
C VAL A 57 -17.64 -1.70 10.54
N ALA A 58 -16.32 -1.84 10.63
CA ALA A 58 -15.42 -1.68 9.49
C ALA A 58 -14.19 -2.57 9.64
N PHE A 59 -13.49 -2.79 8.51
CA PHE A 59 -12.11 -3.24 8.51
C PHE A 59 -11.20 -2.08 8.14
N ILE A 60 -10.19 -1.83 8.97
CA ILE A 60 -9.17 -0.80 8.74
C ILE A 60 -7.83 -1.50 8.50
N VAL A 61 -7.10 -1.07 7.47
CA VAL A 61 -5.72 -1.52 7.26
C VAL A 61 -4.84 -0.89 8.33
N TYR A 62 -4.15 -1.71 9.11
CA TYR A 62 -3.15 -1.22 10.05
C TYR A 62 -1.72 -1.45 9.57
N LYS A 63 -1.52 -2.35 8.60
CA LYS A 63 -0.23 -2.55 7.92
C LYS A 63 -0.45 -3.15 6.54
N MET A 64 0.35 -2.71 5.58
CA MET A 64 0.35 -3.27 4.23
C MET A 64 1.77 -3.33 3.69
N THR A 65 2.08 -4.43 3.01
CA THR A 65 3.35 -4.64 2.29
C THR A 65 3.04 -4.93 0.83
N VAL A 66 3.74 -4.27 -0.09
CA VAL A 66 3.63 -4.50 -1.53
C VAL A 66 5.01 -4.74 -2.12
N LEU A 67 5.11 -5.74 -3.00
CA LEU A 67 6.26 -5.97 -3.87
C LEU A 67 5.85 -5.65 -5.30
N HIS A 68 6.69 -4.89 -6.02
CA HIS A 68 6.54 -4.60 -7.44
C HIS A 68 7.49 -5.51 -8.22
N GLU A 69 6.94 -6.48 -8.91
CA GLU A 69 7.72 -7.54 -9.57
C GLU A 69 7.94 -7.26 -11.05
N ALA A 70 7.01 -6.51 -11.68
CA ALA A 70 7.15 -6.08 -13.06
C ALA A 70 6.34 -4.83 -13.38
N GLU A 71 6.84 -4.01 -14.26
CA GLU A 71 6.09 -2.92 -14.87
C GLU A 71 5.11 -3.46 -15.93
N THR A 72 3.97 -2.80 -16.09
CA THR A 72 2.93 -3.14 -17.06
C THR A 72 2.49 -1.88 -17.80
N PRO A 73 2.28 -1.93 -19.13
CA PRO A 73 1.85 -0.76 -19.89
C PRO A 73 0.36 -0.45 -19.68
N TYR A 74 -0.04 0.76 -20.08
CA TYR A 74 -1.44 1.17 -20.08
C TYR A 74 -2.31 0.28 -20.99
N GLY A 75 -3.57 0.09 -20.59
CA GLY A 75 -4.57 -0.63 -21.37
C GLY A 75 -4.56 -2.16 -21.21
N VAL A 76 -3.65 -2.69 -20.41
CA VAL A 76 -3.57 -4.12 -20.13
C VAL A 76 -4.54 -4.47 -19.00
N ALA A 77 -5.35 -5.51 -19.19
CA ALA A 77 -6.16 -6.10 -18.14
C ALA A 77 -5.26 -6.88 -17.16
N LEU A 78 -5.45 -6.63 -15.86
CA LEU A 78 -4.72 -7.25 -14.77
C LEU A 78 -5.62 -8.27 -14.09
N ASP A 79 -5.26 -9.55 -14.12
CA ASP A 79 -5.89 -10.57 -13.30
C ASP A 79 -5.45 -10.39 -11.84
N THR A 80 -6.39 -9.98 -11.00
CA THR A 80 -6.12 -9.67 -9.60
C THR A 80 -6.79 -10.72 -8.73
N GLN A 81 -5.96 -11.57 -8.13
CA GLN A 81 -6.38 -12.63 -7.21
C GLN A 81 -6.29 -12.13 -5.78
N THR A 82 -7.28 -12.45 -4.94
CA THR A 82 -7.23 -12.13 -3.50
C THR A 82 -7.91 -13.21 -2.66
N TRP A 83 -7.38 -13.42 -1.46
CA TRP A 83 -7.94 -14.34 -0.45
C TRP A 83 -7.55 -13.89 0.95
N VAL A 84 -8.26 -14.40 1.96
CA VAL A 84 -7.88 -14.24 3.36
C VAL A 84 -6.99 -15.42 3.74
N SER A 85 -5.72 -15.15 4.04
CA SER A 85 -4.76 -16.18 4.48
C SER A 85 -4.85 -16.45 5.98
N ARG A 86 -5.41 -15.51 6.76
CA ARG A 86 -5.54 -15.63 8.20
C ARG A 86 -6.64 -14.74 8.77
N PHE A 87 -7.43 -15.27 9.72
CA PHE A 87 -8.42 -14.48 10.46
C PHE A 87 -8.39 -14.86 11.94
N ARG A 88 -7.67 -14.09 12.78
CA ARG A 88 -7.44 -14.39 14.18
C ARG A 88 -8.45 -13.72 15.08
N ARG A 89 -9.06 -14.51 15.99
CA ARG A 89 -9.98 -14.04 17.04
C ARG A 89 -11.12 -13.17 16.50
N ARG A 90 -11.46 -13.32 15.21
CA ARG A 90 -12.45 -12.50 14.52
C ARG A 90 -12.18 -10.99 14.57
N THR A 91 -10.94 -10.60 14.83
CA THR A 91 -10.52 -9.19 14.94
C THR A 91 -9.42 -8.84 13.95
N LEU A 92 -8.43 -9.72 13.75
CA LEU A 92 -7.30 -9.46 12.88
C LEU A 92 -7.37 -10.35 11.65
N SER A 93 -7.38 -9.75 10.47
CA SER A 93 -7.40 -10.46 9.20
C SER A 93 -6.13 -10.15 8.39
N THR A 94 -5.55 -11.18 7.77
CA THR A 94 -4.49 -11.04 6.78
C THR A 94 -5.07 -11.42 5.42
N ARG A 95 -4.98 -10.50 4.48
CA ARG A 95 -5.44 -10.69 3.10
C ARG A 95 -4.25 -10.60 2.15
N GLU A 96 -4.20 -11.53 1.25
CA GLU A 96 -3.21 -11.58 0.18
C GLU A 96 -3.82 -11.08 -1.12
N VAL A 97 -3.00 -10.38 -1.92
CA VAL A 97 -3.36 -9.96 -3.28
C VAL A 97 -2.21 -10.32 -4.22
N ARG A 98 -2.54 -10.88 -5.39
CA ARG A 98 -1.58 -11.15 -6.47
C ARG A 98 -2.12 -10.57 -7.75
N VAL A 99 -1.31 -9.74 -8.39
CA VAL A 99 -1.65 -9.04 -9.64
C VAL A 99 -0.82 -9.63 -10.77
N ARG A 100 -1.47 -10.07 -11.83
CA ARG A 100 -0.83 -10.73 -12.97
C ARG A 100 -1.30 -10.13 -14.30
N THR A 101 -0.44 -10.25 -15.31
CA THR A 101 -0.79 -10.11 -16.71
C THR A 101 -0.32 -11.36 -17.45
N GLY A 102 -1.25 -12.20 -17.88
CA GLY A 102 -0.92 -13.56 -18.30
C GLY A 102 -0.21 -14.33 -17.19
N GLU A 103 0.94 -14.92 -17.49
CA GLU A 103 1.75 -15.64 -16.51
C GLU A 103 2.67 -14.72 -15.68
N LYS A 104 2.87 -13.48 -16.13
CA LYS A 104 3.79 -12.54 -15.50
C LYS A 104 3.15 -11.92 -14.25
N ARG A 105 3.82 -12.02 -13.10
CA ARG A 105 3.44 -11.33 -11.88
C ARG A 105 3.87 -9.87 -11.98
N VAL A 106 2.92 -8.97 -11.71
CA VAL A 106 3.13 -7.51 -11.72
C VAL A 106 3.37 -7.01 -10.30
N ALA A 107 2.53 -7.47 -9.36
CA ALA A 107 2.68 -7.10 -7.96
C ALA A 107 2.11 -8.17 -7.02
N SER A 108 2.62 -8.20 -5.80
CA SER A 108 2.11 -9.02 -4.70
C SER A 108 1.94 -8.15 -3.47
N ALA A 109 0.82 -8.31 -2.76
CA ALA A 109 0.57 -7.56 -1.54
C ALA A 109 0.08 -8.48 -0.40
N THR A 110 0.44 -8.09 0.82
CA THR A 110 -0.15 -8.58 2.07
C THR A 110 -0.74 -7.39 2.81
N GLN A 111 -2.02 -7.46 3.10
CA GLN A 111 -2.79 -6.45 3.81
C GLN A 111 -3.19 -7.00 5.18
N GLU A 112 -2.80 -6.32 6.24
CA GLU A 112 -3.15 -6.65 7.61
C GLU A 112 -4.26 -5.71 8.09
N TRP A 113 -5.43 -6.28 8.39
CA TRP A 113 -6.65 -5.56 8.71
C TRP A 113 -7.06 -5.78 10.16
N VAL A 114 -7.66 -4.77 10.78
CA VAL A 114 -8.33 -4.87 12.07
C VAL A 114 -9.82 -4.61 11.89
N HIS A 115 -10.65 -5.49 12.45
CA HIS A 115 -12.09 -5.30 12.57
C HIS A 115 -12.37 -4.34 13.72
N VAL A 116 -13.11 -3.28 13.45
CA VAL A 116 -13.37 -2.18 14.38
C VAL A 116 -14.85 -1.87 14.47
N ASP A 117 -15.25 -1.29 15.59
CA ASP A 117 -16.51 -0.58 15.73
C ASP A 117 -16.50 0.67 14.83
N GLY A 118 -17.54 0.87 14.03
CA GLY A 118 -17.59 1.90 13.00
C GLY A 118 -17.74 3.33 13.53
N ASP A 119 -18.25 3.49 14.75
CA ASP A 119 -18.44 4.81 15.37
C ASP A 119 -17.18 5.26 16.15
N THR A 120 -16.51 4.30 16.84
CA THR A 120 -15.37 4.60 17.73
C THR A 120 -14.01 4.25 17.14
N LEU A 121 -13.97 3.51 16.02
CA LEU A 121 -12.78 2.93 15.39
C LEU A 121 -11.91 2.06 16.32
N LYS A 122 -12.47 1.60 17.43
CA LYS A 122 -11.79 0.69 18.36
C LYS A 122 -11.89 -0.76 17.88
N PRO A 123 -10.83 -1.58 18.06
CA PRO A 123 -10.87 -3.00 17.74
C PRO A 123 -12.04 -3.70 18.41
N THR A 124 -12.80 -4.48 17.64
CA THR A 124 -13.92 -5.27 18.12
C THR A 124 -13.96 -6.63 17.43
N GLN A 125 -14.61 -7.61 18.07
CA GLN A 125 -14.78 -8.92 17.44
C GLN A 125 -15.89 -8.89 16.39
N GLY A 126 -15.59 -9.42 15.20
CA GLY A 126 -16.59 -9.70 14.20
C GLY A 126 -17.57 -10.80 14.62
N SER A 127 -18.73 -10.87 13.98
CA SER A 127 -19.70 -11.96 14.18
C SER A 127 -19.17 -13.30 13.62
N LEU A 128 -19.82 -14.40 13.96
CA LEU A 128 -19.54 -15.70 13.35
C LEU A 128 -19.85 -15.67 11.83
N GLU A 129 -20.80 -14.86 11.40
CA GLU A 129 -21.12 -14.66 10.00
C GLU A 129 -19.99 -13.95 9.26
N THR A 130 -19.37 -12.93 9.89
CA THR A 130 -18.17 -12.26 9.36
C THR A 130 -17.03 -13.26 9.21
N GLU A 131 -16.78 -14.09 10.22
CA GLU A 131 -15.73 -15.12 10.16
C GLU A 131 -15.97 -16.12 9.02
N ALA A 132 -17.22 -16.56 8.84
CA ALA A 132 -17.60 -17.47 7.76
C ALA A 132 -17.46 -16.85 6.37
N ALA A 133 -17.76 -15.55 6.24
CA ALA A 133 -17.64 -14.81 4.97
C ALA A 133 -16.19 -14.59 4.53
N PHE A 134 -15.26 -14.49 5.51
CA PHE A 134 -13.83 -14.28 5.29
C PHE A 134 -13.02 -15.51 5.69
N ALA A 135 -13.47 -16.70 5.29
CA ALA A 135 -12.83 -17.98 5.59
C ALA A 135 -11.38 -18.04 5.13
N GLU A 136 -10.51 -18.57 5.98
CA GLU A 136 -9.08 -18.72 5.70
C GLU A 136 -8.82 -19.68 4.53
N THR A 137 -7.88 -19.30 3.67
CA THR A 137 -7.45 -20.08 2.50
C THR A 137 -5.93 -20.02 2.37
N ASP A 138 -5.28 -21.16 2.39
CA ASP A 138 -3.83 -21.27 2.23
C ASP A 138 -3.50 -21.52 0.74
N VAL A 139 -3.04 -20.47 0.05
CA VAL A 139 -2.66 -20.52 -1.37
C VAL A 139 -1.18 -20.20 -1.55
N GLU A 140 -0.78 -19.03 -1.11
CA GLU A 140 0.60 -18.55 -1.18
C GLU A 140 0.95 -17.80 0.12
N PRO A 141 2.22 -17.84 0.56
CA PRO A 141 2.63 -17.15 1.79
C PRO A 141 2.54 -15.63 1.65
N SER A 142 2.42 -14.98 2.80
CA SER A 142 2.49 -13.52 2.92
C SER A 142 3.82 -12.98 2.39
N VAL A 143 3.76 -11.86 1.68
CA VAL A 143 4.96 -11.19 1.18
C VAL A 143 5.69 -10.45 2.31
N LYS A 144 7.00 -10.30 2.15
CA LYS A 144 7.87 -9.63 3.10
C LYS A 144 8.74 -8.63 2.37
N MET A 145 9.13 -7.57 3.08
CA MET A 145 10.15 -6.65 2.58
C MET A 145 11.44 -7.42 2.28
N PRO A 146 12.16 -7.09 1.19
CA PRO A 146 13.46 -7.67 0.92
C PRO A 146 14.46 -7.29 2.02
N SER A 147 15.44 -8.17 2.27
CA SER A 147 16.59 -7.86 3.11
C SER A 147 17.49 -6.83 2.43
N PHE A 148 18.16 -6.01 3.22
CA PHE A 148 19.05 -4.96 2.72
C PHE A 148 20.30 -4.86 3.61
N GLU A 149 21.34 -4.24 3.08
CA GLU A 149 22.53 -3.86 3.82
C GLU A 149 22.31 -2.49 4.45
N GLU A 150 22.58 -2.35 5.74
CA GLU A 150 22.46 -1.08 6.44
C GLU A 150 23.53 -0.09 5.95
N LEU A 151 23.06 1.04 5.44
CA LEU A 151 23.88 2.17 4.99
C LEU A 151 23.13 3.46 5.30
N PRO A 152 23.17 3.92 6.57
CA PRO A 152 22.49 5.15 6.97
C PRO A 152 22.97 6.35 6.15
N GLY A 153 22.06 7.25 5.85
CA GLY A 153 22.36 8.45 5.08
C GLY A 153 21.62 9.68 5.56
N ALA A 154 21.59 10.70 4.72
CA ALA A 154 20.92 11.96 5.00
C ALA A 154 19.42 11.78 5.27
N GLU A 155 18.86 12.71 6.00
CA GLU A 155 17.43 12.88 6.25
C GLU A 155 16.96 14.17 5.57
N ASP A 156 15.78 14.10 4.93
CA ASP A 156 15.13 15.24 4.30
C ASP A 156 13.68 15.34 4.79
N GLU A 157 13.12 16.54 4.72
CA GLU A 157 11.77 16.81 5.20
C GLU A 157 10.93 17.47 4.10
N PHE A 158 9.73 16.96 3.91
CA PHE A 158 8.71 17.50 3.03
C PHE A 158 7.41 17.68 3.80
N ALA A 159 6.76 18.83 3.69
CA ALA A 159 5.49 19.08 4.36
C ALA A 159 4.46 19.75 3.45
N PHE A 160 3.18 19.38 3.65
CA PHE A 160 2.05 19.85 2.86
C PHE A 160 0.76 19.79 3.69
N ASP A 161 -0.32 20.38 3.19
CA ASP A 161 -1.63 20.25 3.80
C ASP A 161 -2.44 19.16 3.06
N MET A 162 -3.03 18.22 3.81
CA MET A 162 -3.80 17.09 3.26
C MET A 162 -5.02 17.61 2.49
N TRP A 163 -5.15 17.23 1.23
CA TRP A 163 -6.26 17.66 0.38
C TRP A 163 -7.51 16.81 0.59
N GLN A 164 -8.69 17.46 0.53
CA GLN A 164 -9.98 16.78 0.62
C GLN A 164 -10.13 15.63 -0.39
N THR A 165 -9.54 15.76 -1.59
CA THR A 165 -9.63 14.75 -2.65
C THR A 165 -8.87 13.46 -2.37
N TRP A 166 -8.04 13.43 -1.33
CA TRP A 166 -7.37 12.20 -0.85
C TRP A 166 -8.18 11.45 0.21
N SER A 167 -9.34 11.97 0.62
CA SER A 167 -10.20 11.32 1.60
C SER A 167 -10.93 10.11 1.02
N ASP A 168 -11.08 9.08 1.84
CA ASP A 168 -11.92 7.93 1.58
C ASP A 168 -13.34 8.09 2.18
N PRO A 169 -14.24 7.11 2.02
CA PRO A 169 -15.58 7.15 2.63
C PRO A 169 -15.63 7.21 4.16
N LEU A 170 -14.52 7.00 4.86
CA LEU A 170 -14.38 7.17 6.30
C LEU A 170 -13.93 8.60 6.69
N ALA A 171 -13.88 9.53 5.71
CA ALA A 171 -13.53 10.94 5.87
C ALA A 171 -12.10 11.19 6.40
N HIS A 172 -11.17 10.29 6.13
CA HIS A 172 -9.75 10.46 6.40
C HIS A 172 -8.92 10.07 5.15
N ALA A 173 -7.61 10.30 5.20
CA ALA A 173 -6.73 9.97 4.09
C ALA A 173 -6.83 8.48 3.73
N ASN A 174 -7.13 8.21 2.44
CA ASN A 174 -7.11 6.85 1.91
C ASN A 174 -5.68 6.28 2.01
N HIS A 175 -5.55 5.07 2.54
CA HIS A 175 -4.25 4.48 2.85
C HIS A 175 -3.25 4.44 1.68
N PRO A 176 -3.60 4.29 0.39
CA PRO A 176 -2.63 4.41 -0.71
C PRO A 176 -2.02 5.81 -0.88
N ALA A 177 -2.69 6.87 -0.41
CA ALA A 177 -2.16 8.22 -0.51
C ALA A 177 -0.84 8.41 0.26
N TYR A 178 -0.62 7.62 1.32
CA TYR A 178 0.63 7.67 2.08
C TYR A 178 1.84 7.27 1.23
N ILE A 179 1.66 6.37 0.26
CA ILE A 179 2.71 6.02 -0.71
C ILE A 179 2.95 7.16 -1.69
N ASP A 180 1.89 7.83 -2.18
CA ASP A 180 2.04 9.01 -3.03
C ASP A 180 2.86 10.11 -2.32
N TRP A 181 2.62 10.31 -1.02
CA TRP A 181 3.36 11.30 -0.21
C TRP A 181 4.82 10.92 -0.01
N CYS A 182 5.11 9.64 0.23
CA CYS A 182 6.48 9.14 0.33
C CYS A 182 7.23 9.28 -1.01
N ASP A 183 6.55 8.99 -2.13
CA ASP A 183 7.14 9.13 -3.47
C ASP A 183 7.34 10.60 -3.85
N GLU A 184 6.43 11.51 -3.46
CA GLU A 184 6.61 12.93 -3.67
C GLU A 184 7.80 13.47 -2.86
N ALA A 185 7.94 13.09 -1.58
CA ALA A 185 9.10 13.46 -0.77
C ALA A 185 10.41 12.96 -1.40
N THR A 186 10.44 11.70 -1.86
CA THR A 186 11.60 11.12 -2.56
C THR A 186 11.89 11.84 -3.87
N SER A 187 10.86 12.17 -4.65
CA SER A 187 10.99 12.86 -5.94
C SER A 187 11.57 14.27 -5.79
N ARG A 188 11.16 15.00 -4.76
CA ARG A 188 11.71 16.33 -4.45
C ARG A 188 13.20 16.28 -4.08
N HIS A 189 13.58 15.30 -3.28
CA HIS A 189 14.98 15.06 -2.94
C HIS A 189 15.81 14.72 -4.18
N MET A 190 15.30 13.85 -5.07
CA MET A 190 15.94 13.51 -6.35
C MET A 190 16.16 14.76 -7.22
N LEU A 191 15.12 15.60 -7.37
CA LEU A 191 15.24 16.86 -8.13
C LEU A 191 16.32 17.77 -7.56
N ALA A 192 16.39 17.92 -6.24
CA ALA A 192 17.41 18.70 -5.57
C ALA A 192 18.83 18.14 -5.82
N ALA A 193 18.95 16.81 -5.98
CA ALA A 193 20.19 16.12 -6.32
C ALA A 193 20.49 16.09 -7.84
N GLY A 194 19.64 16.71 -8.68
CA GLY A 194 19.81 16.72 -10.15
C GLY A 194 19.42 15.43 -10.85
N LEU A 195 18.64 14.56 -10.18
CA LEU A 195 18.11 13.34 -10.77
C LEU A 195 16.67 13.54 -11.29
N ASP A 196 16.32 12.82 -12.34
CA ASP A 196 14.96 12.82 -12.90
C ASP A 196 14.03 11.88 -12.13
N PRO A 197 13.02 12.39 -11.39
CA PRO A 197 12.08 11.55 -10.64
C PRO A 197 11.23 10.62 -11.49
N VAL A 198 11.09 10.90 -12.79
CA VAL A 198 10.38 10.02 -13.73
C VAL A 198 11.06 8.65 -13.80
N GLN A 199 12.36 8.58 -13.53
CA GLN A 199 13.13 7.34 -13.48
C GLN A 199 12.95 6.55 -12.19
N LEU A 200 12.24 7.08 -11.18
CA LEU A 200 12.01 6.36 -9.94
C LEU A 200 11.13 5.12 -10.19
N ARG A 201 11.68 3.95 -9.86
CA ARG A 201 11.02 2.66 -10.02
C ARG A 201 10.73 2.06 -8.65
N PRO A 202 9.47 1.75 -8.32
CA PRO A 202 9.13 1.04 -7.10
C PRO A 202 9.63 -0.41 -7.16
N VAL A 203 10.12 -0.91 -6.02
CA VAL A 203 10.55 -2.30 -5.81
C VAL A 203 9.74 -2.93 -4.69
N ALA A 204 9.62 -2.27 -3.55
CA ALA A 204 8.82 -2.73 -2.42
C ALA A 204 8.40 -1.56 -1.53
N GLU A 205 7.26 -1.69 -0.87
CA GLU A 205 6.83 -0.79 0.21
C GLU A 205 6.21 -1.58 1.35
N GLN A 206 6.37 -1.01 2.55
CA GLN A 206 5.60 -1.39 3.73
C GLN A 206 5.20 -0.13 4.49
N VAL A 207 3.92 -0.03 4.83
CA VAL A 207 3.38 1.04 5.70
C VAL A 207 2.72 0.43 6.91
N ALA A 208 3.06 0.93 8.09
CA ALA A 208 2.35 0.68 9.34
C ALA A 208 1.60 1.97 9.74
N PHE A 209 0.28 1.91 9.72
CA PHE A 209 -0.60 3.04 10.04
C PHE A 209 -0.79 3.15 11.55
N ARG A 210 -0.77 4.37 12.10
CA ARG A 210 -0.90 4.65 13.52
C ARG A 210 -2.13 5.48 13.84
N SER A 211 -2.34 6.56 13.10
CA SER A 211 -3.52 7.41 13.23
C SER A 211 -3.99 7.91 11.87
N SER A 212 -5.27 8.23 11.76
CA SER A 212 -5.85 8.83 10.55
C SER A 212 -5.36 10.25 10.36
N VAL A 213 -5.13 10.64 9.12
CA VAL A 213 -4.89 12.04 8.71
C VAL A 213 -6.19 12.61 8.16
N LEU A 214 -6.58 13.80 8.62
CA LEU A 214 -7.82 14.45 8.23
C LEU A 214 -7.56 15.56 7.19
N PRO A 215 -8.56 15.91 6.34
CA PRO A 215 -8.43 17.01 5.41
C PRO A 215 -8.04 18.33 6.10
N GLY A 216 -7.10 19.04 5.50
CA GLY A 216 -6.57 20.30 6.03
C GLY A 216 -5.50 20.16 7.11
N GLU A 217 -5.22 18.95 7.60
CA GLU A 217 -4.11 18.77 8.52
C GLU A 217 -2.76 18.94 7.80
N ARG A 218 -1.82 19.57 8.50
CA ARG A 218 -0.43 19.65 8.07
C ARG A 218 0.22 18.27 8.24
N VAL A 219 0.75 17.73 7.16
CA VAL A 219 1.49 16.46 7.14
C VAL A 219 2.95 16.76 6.91
N THR A 220 3.81 16.21 7.76
CA THR A 220 5.26 16.23 7.59
C THR A 220 5.74 14.81 7.29
N VAL A 221 6.51 14.65 6.21
CA VAL A 221 7.17 13.41 5.81
C VAL A 221 8.67 13.58 5.98
N ARG A 222 9.24 12.92 7.00
CA ARG A 222 10.70 12.81 7.16
C ARG A 222 11.20 11.55 6.51
N THR A 223 12.08 11.70 5.55
CA THR A 223 12.64 10.59 4.77
C THR A 223 14.13 10.49 4.99
N LYS A 224 14.61 9.28 5.33
CA LYS A 224 16.06 9.02 5.45
C LYS A 224 16.44 7.70 4.83
N ARG A 225 17.67 7.60 4.34
CA ARG A 225 18.21 6.33 3.90
C ARG A 225 18.48 5.41 5.09
N LEU A 226 17.97 4.18 5.02
CA LEU A 226 18.32 3.09 5.94
C LEU A 226 19.44 2.21 5.40
N GLY A 227 19.46 1.97 4.09
CA GLY A 227 20.36 1.01 3.49
C GLY A 227 20.24 0.91 1.99
N VAL A 228 20.83 -0.14 1.45
CA VAL A 228 20.89 -0.43 0.02
C VAL A 228 20.61 -1.90 -0.26
N ILE A 229 20.19 -2.21 -1.48
CA ILE A 229 20.11 -3.57 -2.02
C ILE A 229 21.03 -3.63 -3.22
N GLY A 230 22.19 -4.28 -3.04
CA GLY A 230 23.24 -4.27 -4.05
C GLY A 230 23.69 -2.85 -4.39
N THR A 231 23.95 -2.61 -5.68
CA THR A 231 24.32 -1.30 -6.23
C THR A 231 23.15 -0.58 -6.89
N ASP A 232 21.93 -1.14 -6.83
CA ASP A 232 20.84 -0.76 -7.72
C ASP A 232 19.67 -0.11 -7.02
N ALA A 233 19.49 -0.33 -5.71
CA ALA A 233 18.33 0.17 -5.00
C ALA A 233 18.68 0.76 -3.64
N VAL A 234 17.94 1.81 -3.28
CA VAL A 234 17.99 2.48 -1.98
C VAL A 234 16.78 2.05 -1.13
N VAL A 235 17.03 1.85 0.17
CA VAL A 235 15.99 1.60 1.18
C VAL A 235 15.78 2.85 1.99
N LEU A 236 14.58 3.41 1.92
CA LEU A 236 14.20 4.65 2.56
C LEU A 236 13.20 4.37 3.68
N LYS A 237 13.40 5.03 4.82
CA LYS A 237 12.44 5.12 5.91
C LYS A 237 11.72 6.45 5.83
N HIS A 238 10.41 6.41 5.92
CA HIS A 238 9.56 7.60 5.99
C HIS A 238 8.83 7.58 7.32
N HIS A 239 8.91 8.69 8.05
CA HIS A 239 8.09 8.96 9.21
C HIS A 239 7.10 10.05 8.86
N LEU A 240 5.81 9.71 8.93
CA LEU A 240 4.73 10.63 8.61
C LEU A 240 4.04 11.05 9.90
N GLU A 241 3.93 12.36 10.11
CA GLU A 241 3.29 12.92 11.30
C GLU A 241 2.40 14.11 10.95
N THR A 242 1.49 14.42 11.87
CA THR A 242 0.67 15.64 11.88
C THR A 242 0.88 16.36 13.21
N ASP A 243 0.27 17.53 13.39
CA ASP A 243 0.28 18.23 14.67
C ASP A 243 -0.31 17.40 15.82
N ARG A 244 -1.11 16.37 15.50
CA ARG A 244 -1.67 15.42 16.48
C ARG A 244 -0.71 14.28 16.85
N GLY A 245 0.44 14.17 16.19
CA GLY A 245 1.46 13.15 16.41
C GLY A 245 1.64 12.18 15.22
N PRO A 246 2.29 11.02 15.46
CA PRO A 246 2.62 10.07 14.42
C PRO A 246 1.40 9.53 13.68
N ALA A 247 1.41 9.63 12.34
CA ALA A 247 0.36 9.13 11.45
C ALA A 247 0.71 7.76 10.85
N ALA A 248 1.95 7.57 10.39
CA ALA A 248 2.42 6.30 9.85
C ALA A 248 3.95 6.20 9.86
N ASP A 249 4.44 4.97 9.82
CA ASP A 249 5.82 4.64 9.49
C ASP A 249 5.82 3.84 8.18
N ALA A 250 6.56 4.32 7.18
CA ALA A 250 6.73 3.62 5.92
C ALA A 250 8.20 3.25 5.68
N THR A 251 8.39 2.15 4.96
CA THR A 251 9.69 1.78 4.38
C THR A 251 9.46 1.55 2.90
N SER A 252 10.24 2.19 2.04
CA SER A 252 10.19 1.98 0.61
C SER A 252 11.55 1.53 0.07
N VAL A 253 11.53 0.68 -0.95
CA VAL A 253 12.69 0.32 -1.75
C VAL A 253 12.48 0.91 -3.12
N ARG A 254 13.44 1.72 -3.57
CA ARG A 254 13.40 2.42 -4.86
C ARG A 254 14.67 2.15 -5.64
N ALA A 255 14.50 2.01 -6.95
CA ALA A 255 15.59 1.91 -7.92
C ALA A 255 15.39 2.94 -9.03
N LEU A 256 16.34 3.05 -9.93
CA LEU A 256 16.14 3.76 -11.20
C LEU A 256 15.71 2.78 -12.28
N ALA A 257 14.83 3.22 -13.17
CA ALA A 257 14.39 2.44 -14.34
C ALA A 257 15.50 2.33 -15.38
N GLU A 258 16.25 3.42 -15.55
CA GLU A 258 17.40 3.50 -16.43
C GLU A 258 18.61 4.05 -15.65
N GLY A 259 19.81 3.61 -16.03
CA GLY A 259 21.05 4.04 -15.39
C GLY A 259 21.47 3.14 -14.22
N ARG A 260 22.50 3.57 -13.51
CA ARG A 260 23.04 2.87 -12.36
C ARG A 260 22.42 3.41 -11.08
N GLY A 261 21.97 2.53 -10.20
CA GLY A 261 21.43 2.86 -8.89
C GLY A 261 22.39 3.64 -7.99
N GLU A 262 23.69 3.59 -8.28
CA GLU A 262 24.74 4.35 -7.58
C GLU A 262 24.44 5.85 -7.46
N ALA A 263 23.86 6.47 -8.52
CA ALA A 263 23.47 7.88 -8.49
C ALA A 263 22.35 8.14 -7.48
N LEU A 264 21.36 7.24 -7.40
CA LEU A 264 20.28 7.31 -6.42
C LEU A 264 20.81 7.10 -5.00
N ILE A 265 21.73 6.15 -4.82
CA ILE A 265 22.37 5.88 -3.52
C ILE A 265 23.17 7.09 -3.06
N ALA A 266 23.96 7.70 -3.97
CA ALA A 266 24.77 8.88 -3.69
C ALA A 266 23.92 10.12 -3.33
N ALA A 267 22.75 10.26 -3.92
CA ALA A 267 21.84 11.37 -3.61
C ALA A 267 21.40 11.39 -2.14
N TRP A 268 21.41 10.25 -1.46
CA TRP A 268 21.06 10.08 -0.06
C TRP A 268 22.31 9.86 0.83
N GLY A 269 23.48 10.22 0.35
CA GLY A 269 24.80 10.05 1.00
C GLY A 269 25.08 10.98 2.17
#